data_3ee8d106fe8ec626caabb9fd8a5ac1fd
#
_entry.id   3ee8d106fe8ec626caabb9fd8a5ac1fd
#
_cell.length_a   1.000
_cell.length_b   1.000
_cell.length_c   1.000
_cell.angle_alpha   90.00
_cell.angle_beta   90.00
_cell.angle_gamma   90.00
#
_symmetry.space_group_name_H-M   'P 1'
#
loop_
_entity.id
_entity.type
_entity.pdbx_description
1 polymer ?
#
loop_
_entity_poly.entity_id
_entity_poly.type
_entity_poly.pdbx_seq_one_letter_code
_entity_poly.pdbx_strand_id
1 'polypeptide(L)'
;MEQMPEYIQEILNLIEWANGDASTEWGKKRIRQGHKKPFNLKYLGIGNEDLISPTFEERYLMICKAVKEKYPEIQICGTAGPFYYGSDYDEGWRIATRHKDLISLVDEHYYVSPGWYIYNQDYYDNYDRTAPKVYLGEWAAHGPGRKSTIETALSEALHFCSLERNGDVVEMSSYAPLLAKDGHTQWNPDMIYFNNTEVKPTVGYFAQKMCGNSQGDRYLPSTLTVNTRQGGVRERLAVSTVRNSQTGATYLKLVNILNHPVTAHLQLNGVLNAEKVCKRTLLTGNYDSTEARPAEDTVTLSADCEYVMPPYSFTLIEL
;
A
#
# COMPACT_ATOMS: atom_id res chain seq x y z
N MET A 1 -20.45 -21.79 18.75
CA MET A 1 -20.23 -22.97 17.89
C MET A 1 -21.48 -23.35 17.07
N GLU A 2 -22.69 -23.30 17.62
CA GLU A 2 -23.92 -23.68 16.91
C GLU A 2 -24.19 -22.87 15.62
N GLN A 3 -23.82 -21.61 15.57
CA GLN A 3 -24.02 -20.72 14.41
C GLN A 3 -22.91 -20.80 13.35
N MET A 4 -21.77 -21.45 13.64
CA MET A 4 -20.65 -21.49 12.68
C MET A 4 -20.99 -22.16 11.34
N PRO A 5 -21.76 -23.26 11.28
CA PRO A 5 -22.13 -23.86 9.98
C PRO A 5 -22.91 -22.89 9.07
N GLU A 6 -23.87 -22.16 9.62
CA GLU A 6 -24.65 -21.17 8.88
C GLU A 6 -23.78 -20.01 8.41
N TYR A 7 -22.95 -19.45 9.30
CA TYR A 7 -22.02 -18.38 8.97
C TYR A 7 -21.00 -18.78 7.88
N ILE A 8 -20.45 -19.98 7.96
CA ILE A 8 -19.57 -20.52 6.92
C ILE A 8 -20.34 -20.65 5.59
N GLN A 9 -21.58 -21.14 5.62
CA GLN A 9 -22.38 -21.27 4.40
C GLN A 9 -22.64 -19.90 3.74
N GLU A 10 -22.85 -18.84 4.51
CA GLU A 10 -23.00 -17.48 3.99
C GLU A 10 -21.73 -17.00 3.28
N ILE A 11 -20.55 -17.27 3.85
CA ILE A 11 -19.27 -16.96 3.21
C ILE A 11 -19.10 -17.71 1.88
N LEU A 12 -19.44 -19.01 1.86
CA LEU A 12 -19.38 -19.80 0.64
C LEU A 12 -20.38 -19.30 -0.42
N ASN A 13 -21.55 -18.85 0.01
CA ASN A 13 -22.57 -18.26 -0.87
C ASN A 13 -22.09 -16.90 -1.45
N LEU A 14 -21.36 -16.10 -0.67
CA LEU A 14 -20.76 -14.86 -1.16
C LEU A 14 -19.74 -15.14 -2.28
N ILE A 15 -18.88 -16.13 -2.11
CA ILE A 15 -17.91 -16.52 -3.13
C ILE A 15 -18.65 -17.03 -4.38
N GLU A 16 -19.67 -17.87 -4.22
CA GLU A 16 -20.51 -18.35 -5.33
C GLU A 16 -21.24 -17.19 -6.02
N TRP A 17 -21.74 -16.22 -5.27
CA TRP A 17 -22.36 -15.04 -5.85
C TRP A 17 -21.36 -14.23 -6.68
N ALA A 18 -20.13 -14.05 -6.19
CA ALA A 18 -19.10 -13.31 -6.90
C ALA A 18 -18.59 -14.05 -8.15
N ASN A 19 -18.36 -15.34 -8.06
CA ASN A 19 -17.62 -16.12 -9.08
C ASN A 19 -18.45 -17.18 -9.80
N GLY A 20 -19.58 -17.62 -9.25
CA GLY A 20 -20.43 -18.67 -9.83
C GLY A 20 -21.04 -18.24 -11.18
N ASP A 21 -21.31 -19.21 -12.03
CA ASP A 21 -21.94 -19.00 -13.32
C ASP A 21 -23.48 -19.12 -13.28
N ALA A 22 -24.12 -19.15 -14.44
CA ALA A 22 -25.57 -19.27 -14.56
C ALA A 22 -26.13 -20.63 -14.13
N SER A 23 -25.32 -21.63 -13.86
CA SER A 23 -25.76 -22.94 -13.37
C SER A 23 -25.92 -22.94 -11.85
N THR A 24 -25.20 -22.09 -11.13
CA THR A 24 -25.20 -22.01 -9.68
C THR A 24 -26.35 -21.13 -9.14
N GLU A 25 -26.79 -21.35 -7.91
CA GLU A 25 -27.90 -20.60 -7.32
C GLU A 25 -27.54 -19.12 -7.17
N TRP A 26 -26.40 -18.81 -6.56
CA TRP A 26 -25.99 -17.44 -6.27
C TRP A 26 -25.44 -16.73 -7.50
N GLY A 27 -24.80 -17.42 -8.44
CA GLY A 27 -24.45 -16.87 -9.75
C GLY A 27 -25.67 -16.40 -10.54
N LYS A 28 -26.81 -17.17 -10.50
CA LYS A 28 -28.09 -16.72 -11.07
C LYS A 28 -28.61 -15.45 -10.40
N LYS A 29 -28.48 -15.32 -9.07
CA LYS A 29 -28.89 -14.09 -8.35
C LYS A 29 -28.09 -12.89 -8.81
N ARG A 30 -26.75 -13.00 -8.91
CA ARG A 30 -25.89 -11.92 -9.45
C ARG A 30 -26.32 -11.50 -10.87
N ILE A 31 -26.55 -12.47 -11.75
CA ILE A 31 -26.96 -12.22 -13.14
C ILE A 31 -28.30 -11.48 -13.20
N ARG A 32 -29.29 -11.86 -12.38
CA ARG A 32 -30.58 -11.15 -12.28
C ARG A 32 -30.44 -9.73 -11.76
N GLN A 33 -29.40 -9.44 -10.96
CA GLN A 33 -29.07 -8.09 -10.50
C GLN A 33 -28.31 -7.25 -11.54
N GLY A 34 -28.15 -7.74 -12.78
CA GLY A 34 -27.54 -7.02 -13.89
C GLY A 34 -26.08 -7.34 -14.16
N HIS A 35 -25.42 -8.12 -13.31
CA HIS A 35 -24.00 -8.46 -13.44
C HIS A 35 -23.81 -9.82 -14.09
N LYS A 36 -23.83 -9.88 -15.41
CA LYS A 36 -23.78 -11.15 -16.18
C LYS A 36 -22.47 -11.92 -15.98
N LYS A 37 -21.32 -11.20 -15.94
CA LYS A 37 -19.99 -11.81 -15.79
C LYS A 37 -19.62 -11.98 -14.32
N PRO A 38 -18.85 -13.02 -13.97
CA PRO A 38 -18.21 -13.14 -12.64
C PRO A 38 -17.34 -11.92 -12.32
N PHE A 39 -17.21 -11.59 -11.03
CA PHE A 39 -16.33 -10.53 -10.57
C PHE A 39 -14.87 -11.00 -10.45
N ASN A 40 -14.62 -12.29 -10.56
CA ASN A 40 -13.30 -12.90 -10.39
C ASN A 40 -12.67 -12.56 -9.04
N LEU A 41 -13.47 -12.72 -7.96
CA LEU A 41 -12.96 -12.58 -6.59
C LEU A 41 -11.80 -13.55 -6.40
N LYS A 42 -10.65 -13.02 -5.99
CA LYS A 42 -9.40 -13.79 -5.78
C LYS A 42 -9.00 -13.84 -4.32
N TYR A 43 -9.29 -12.79 -3.58
CA TYR A 43 -8.87 -12.62 -2.20
C TYR A 43 -10.10 -12.52 -1.29
N LEU A 44 -10.01 -13.13 -0.12
CA LEU A 44 -11.03 -13.06 0.91
C LEU A 44 -10.37 -12.71 2.24
N GLY A 45 -10.64 -11.51 2.77
CA GLY A 45 -10.26 -11.12 4.12
C GLY A 45 -11.19 -11.77 5.15
N ILE A 46 -10.62 -12.36 6.18
CA ILE A 46 -11.36 -12.99 7.29
C ILE A 46 -10.86 -12.38 8.59
N GLY A 47 -11.73 -11.67 9.28
CA GLY A 47 -11.43 -10.86 10.46
C GLY A 47 -11.08 -9.41 10.09
N ASN A 48 -11.06 -8.55 11.11
CA ASN A 48 -10.65 -7.14 11.03
C ASN A 48 -10.29 -6.65 12.42
N GLU A 49 -9.02 -6.43 12.69
CA GLU A 49 -8.53 -5.92 13.98
C GLU A 49 -9.01 -6.72 15.21
N ASP A 50 -9.24 -8.02 15.02
CA ASP A 50 -9.76 -8.88 16.08
C ASP A 50 -8.76 -9.07 17.20
N LEU A 51 -9.28 -9.25 18.41
CA LEU A 51 -8.54 -9.83 19.53
C LEU A 51 -8.31 -11.32 19.27
N ILE A 52 -7.07 -11.70 19.09
CA ILE A 52 -6.71 -13.06 18.69
C ILE A 52 -6.61 -13.97 19.91
N SER A 53 -7.64 -14.78 20.08
CA SER A 53 -7.79 -15.74 21.17
C SER A 53 -7.82 -17.17 20.64
N PRO A 54 -7.67 -18.21 21.50
CA PRO A 54 -7.85 -19.60 21.07
C PRO A 54 -9.21 -19.87 20.43
N THR A 55 -10.27 -19.21 20.90
CA THR A 55 -11.60 -19.32 20.31
C THR A 55 -11.66 -18.66 18.92
N PHE A 56 -10.96 -17.52 18.72
CA PHE A 56 -10.81 -16.91 17.42
C PHE A 56 -10.10 -17.88 16.47
N GLU A 57 -8.92 -18.39 16.85
CA GLU A 57 -8.13 -19.33 16.03
C GLU A 57 -8.97 -20.54 15.59
N GLU A 58 -9.72 -21.16 16.51
CA GLU A 58 -10.59 -22.30 16.18
C GLU A 58 -11.62 -21.95 15.10
N ARG A 59 -12.38 -20.87 15.29
CA ARG A 59 -13.43 -20.42 14.35
C ARG A 59 -12.84 -20.00 13.01
N TYR A 60 -11.75 -19.26 13.06
CA TYR A 60 -11.03 -18.80 11.87
C TYR A 60 -10.59 -19.97 11.00
N LEU A 61 -9.97 -20.99 11.60
CA LEU A 61 -9.53 -22.18 10.87
C LEU A 61 -10.70 -23.04 10.34
N MET A 62 -11.87 -23.04 11.00
CA MET A 62 -13.06 -23.68 10.45
C MET A 62 -13.47 -23.02 9.13
N ILE A 63 -13.49 -21.68 9.09
CA ILE A 63 -13.81 -20.91 7.86
C ILE A 63 -12.77 -21.18 6.78
N CYS A 64 -11.47 -21.05 7.10
CA CYS A 64 -10.39 -21.26 6.15
C CYS A 64 -10.45 -22.63 5.48
N LYS A 65 -10.66 -23.69 6.27
CA LYS A 65 -10.78 -25.07 5.76
C LYS A 65 -11.97 -25.22 4.81
N ALA A 66 -13.15 -24.73 5.20
CA ALA A 66 -14.35 -24.82 4.38
C ALA A 66 -14.20 -24.04 3.05
N VAL A 67 -13.59 -22.86 3.09
CA VAL A 67 -13.30 -22.06 1.88
C VAL A 67 -12.33 -22.81 0.98
N LYS A 68 -11.22 -23.30 1.51
CA LYS A 68 -10.20 -24.03 0.71
C LYS A 68 -10.68 -25.36 0.16
N GLU A 69 -11.58 -26.04 0.86
CA GLU A 69 -12.19 -27.28 0.37
C GLU A 69 -13.08 -27.04 -0.86
N LYS A 70 -13.88 -25.96 -0.86
CA LYS A 70 -14.84 -25.67 -1.94
C LYS A 70 -14.24 -24.75 -3.03
N TYR A 71 -13.36 -23.83 -2.66
CA TYR A 71 -12.77 -22.81 -3.52
C TYR A 71 -11.26 -22.69 -3.29
N PRO A 72 -10.47 -23.70 -3.68
CA PRO A 72 -9.02 -23.74 -3.41
C PRO A 72 -8.25 -22.57 -4.04
N GLU A 73 -8.80 -21.95 -5.09
CA GLU A 73 -8.23 -20.80 -5.78
C GLU A 73 -8.31 -19.48 -4.99
N ILE A 74 -9.24 -19.40 -4.03
CA ILE A 74 -9.38 -18.19 -3.20
C ILE A 74 -8.19 -18.05 -2.25
N GLN A 75 -7.52 -16.92 -2.31
CA GLN A 75 -6.45 -16.58 -1.38
C GLN A 75 -7.05 -15.95 -0.13
N ILE A 76 -6.79 -16.56 1.02
CA ILE A 76 -7.29 -16.09 2.30
C ILE A 76 -6.28 -15.11 2.89
N CYS A 77 -6.78 -13.96 3.34
CA CYS A 77 -6.06 -12.95 4.08
C CYS A 77 -6.56 -12.94 5.53
N GLY A 78 -5.67 -13.16 6.48
CA GLY A 78 -5.97 -13.21 7.90
C GLY A 78 -5.55 -11.94 8.61
N THR A 79 -6.26 -11.57 9.68
CA THR A 79 -5.94 -10.39 10.49
C THR A 79 -4.74 -10.61 11.40
N ALA A 80 -3.95 -9.57 11.63
CA ALA A 80 -2.90 -9.50 12.65
C ALA A 80 -3.20 -8.42 13.71
N GLY A 81 -4.48 -8.12 13.95
CA GLY A 81 -4.89 -7.11 14.90
C GLY A 81 -4.70 -5.66 14.42
N PRO A 82 -4.89 -4.67 15.31
CA PRO A 82 -4.95 -3.25 14.94
C PRO A 82 -3.59 -2.53 14.94
N PHE A 83 -2.48 -3.20 15.26
CA PHE A 83 -1.16 -2.59 15.42
C PHE A 83 -0.06 -3.44 14.79
N TYR A 84 1.07 -2.79 14.47
CA TYR A 84 2.27 -3.44 13.94
C TYR A 84 3.12 -4.17 15.01
N TYR A 85 2.59 -4.37 16.21
CA TYR A 85 3.23 -5.03 17.34
C TYR A 85 2.20 -5.47 18.37
N GLY A 86 2.63 -6.33 19.30
CA GLY A 86 1.81 -6.77 20.43
C GLY A 86 1.24 -8.17 20.23
N SER A 87 0.46 -8.63 21.22
CA SER A 87 0.01 -10.02 21.27
C SER A 87 -0.83 -10.44 20.07
N ASP A 88 -1.74 -9.57 19.61
CA ASP A 88 -2.59 -9.90 18.45
C ASP A 88 -1.77 -9.97 17.16
N TYR A 89 -0.78 -9.08 17.00
CA TYR A 89 0.14 -9.12 15.87
C TYR A 89 0.95 -10.42 15.86
N ASP A 90 1.58 -10.76 17.00
CA ASP A 90 2.41 -11.96 17.13
C ASP A 90 1.59 -13.24 16.90
N GLU A 91 0.39 -13.31 17.48
CA GLU A 91 -0.50 -14.46 17.33
C GLU A 91 -1.10 -14.58 15.92
N GLY A 92 -1.47 -13.46 15.28
CA GLY A 92 -1.93 -13.45 13.89
C GLY A 92 -0.88 -14.01 12.94
N TRP A 93 0.35 -13.54 13.05
CA TRP A 93 1.48 -14.07 12.28
C TRP A 93 1.81 -15.53 12.61
N ARG A 94 1.72 -15.92 13.88
CA ARG A 94 1.92 -17.31 14.31
C ARG A 94 0.89 -18.24 13.64
N ILE A 95 -0.38 -17.87 13.67
CA ILE A 95 -1.46 -18.66 13.05
C ILE A 95 -1.23 -18.75 11.54
N ALA A 96 -1.01 -17.63 10.88
CA ALA A 96 -0.82 -17.59 9.43
C ALA A 96 0.39 -18.42 8.98
N THR A 97 1.52 -18.29 9.66
CA THR A 97 2.74 -19.05 9.35
C THR A 97 2.55 -20.55 9.57
N ARG A 98 1.87 -20.93 10.66
CA ARG A 98 1.59 -22.34 10.98
C ARG A 98 0.64 -23.00 9.97
N HIS A 99 -0.25 -22.21 9.38
CA HIS A 99 -1.29 -22.65 8.44
C HIS A 99 -1.14 -21.99 7.05
N LYS A 100 0.09 -21.82 6.60
CA LYS A 100 0.39 -21.17 5.29
C LYS A 100 -0.13 -21.93 4.07
N ASP A 101 -0.54 -23.17 4.24
CA ASP A 101 -1.28 -23.97 3.26
C ASP A 101 -2.72 -23.48 3.08
N LEU A 102 -3.31 -22.85 4.09
CA LEU A 102 -4.66 -22.27 4.07
C LEU A 102 -4.65 -20.76 3.91
N ILE A 103 -3.71 -20.07 4.57
CA ILE A 103 -3.65 -18.61 4.69
C ILE A 103 -2.52 -18.09 3.81
N SER A 104 -2.87 -17.28 2.81
CA SER A 104 -1.92 -16.77 1.81
C SER A 104 -1.32 -15.42 2.19
N LEU A 105 -2.09 -14.59 2.91
CA LEU A 105 -1.72 -13.22 3.28
C LEU A 105 -2.06 -12.94 4.75
N VAL A 106 -1.36 -11.97 5.32
CA VAL A 106 -1.64 -11.39 6.63
C VAL A 106 -1.99 -9.92 6.43
N ASP A 107 -3.13 -9.52 6.97
CA ASP A 107 -3.62 -8.15 6.97
C ASP A 107 -3.01 -7.38 8.13
N GLU A 108 -2.11 -6.47 7.80
CA GLU A 108 -1.45 -5.59 8.78
C GLU A 108 -2.07 -4.21 8.77
N HIS A 109 -2.30 -3.66 9.96
CA HIS A 109 -2.82 -2.32 10.17
C HIS A 109 -1.87 -1.48 11.02
N TYR A 110 -1.57 -0.26 10.59
CA TYR A 110 -0.87 0.70 11.44
C TYR A 110 -1.11 2.16 11.03
N TYR A 111 -1.46 2.94 12.02
CA TYR A 111 -1.60 4.39 11.94
C TYR A 111 -0.53 5.01 12.80
N VAL A 112 0.55 5.46 12.19
CA VAL A 112 1.77 5.86 12.89
C VAL A 112 2.21 7.28 12.51
N SER A 113 3.13 7.86 13.28
CA SER A 113 3.63 9.22 13.01
C SER A 113 4.52 9.25 11.76
N PRO A 114 4.69 10.43 11.11
CA PRO A 114 5.68 10.62 10.06
C PRO A 114 7.08 10.15 10.46
N GLY A 115 7.47 10.37 11.72
CA GLY A 115 8.75 9.90 12.27
C GLY A 115 8.91 8.39 12.22
N TRP A 116 7.84 7.63 12.42
CA TRP A 116 7.91 6.18 12.31
C TRP A 116 8.33 5.75 10.91
N TYR A 117 7.68 6.27 9.86
CA TYR A 117 8.01 5.95 8.47
C TYR A 117 9.46 6.37 8.10
N ILE A 118 9.90 7.53 8.61
CA ILE A 118 11.25 8.03 8.39
C ILE A 118 12.31 7.04 8.93
N TYR A 119 12.09 6.51 10.13
CA TYR A 119 13.08 5.67 10.82
C TYR A 119 12.88 4.16 10.66
N ASN A 120 11.84 3.71 9.94
CA ASN A 120 11.53 2.30 9.71
C ASN A 120 11.40 1.98 8.21
N GLN A 121 12.24 2.59 7.36
CA GLN A 121 12.22 2.28 5.92
C GLN A 121 12.63 0.84 5.60
N ASP A 122 13.27 0.14 6.52
CA ASP A 122 13.70 -1.26 6.44
C ASP A 122 12.74 -2.25 7.12
N TYR A 123 11.55 -1.80 7.53
CA TYR A 123 10.59 -2.59 8.29
C TYR A 123 10.30 -3.96 7.67
N TYR A 124 10.10 -4.02 6.36
CA TYR A 124 9.84 -5.27 5.64
C TYR A 124 11.10 -6.00 5.13
N ASP A 125 12.29 -5.40 5.25
CA ASP A 125 13.52 -5.97 4.68
C ASP A 125 13.89 -7.33 5.30
N ASN A 126 13.51 -7.55 6.57
CA ASN A 126 13.85 -8.74 7.34
C ASN A 126 12.70 -9.77 7.45
N TYR A 127 11.58 -9.57 6.75
CA TYR A 127 10.48 -10.54 6.76
C TYR A 127 10.89 -11.85 6.10
N ASP A 128 10.37 -12.96 6.63
CA ASP A 128 10.57 -14.29 6.04
C ASP A 128 9.83 -14.39 4.69
N ARG A 129 10.62 -14.48 3.60
CA ARG A 129 10.09 -14.59 2.23
C ARG A 129 9.39 -15.92 1.94
N THR A 130 9.45 -16.88 2.87
CA THR A 130 8.76 -18.17 2.77
C THR A 130 7.46 -18.24 3.57
N ALA A 131 7.18 -17.21 4.36
CA ALA A 131 5.94 -17.02 5.10
C ALA A 131 4.80 -16.50 4.20
N PRO A 132 3.55 -16.43 4.68
CA PRO A 132 2.49 -15.70 4.01
C PRO A 132 2.89 -14.27 3.71
N LYS A 133 2.38 -13.72 2.60
CA LYS A 133 2.67 -12.34 2.22
C LYS A 133 1.87 -11.33 3.04
N VAL A 134 2.23 -10.08 2.95
CA VAL A 134 1.54 -8.98 3.61
C VAL A 134 0.49 -8.37 2.66
N TYR A 135 -0.70 -8.20 3.16
CA TYR A 135 -1.63 -7.17 2.73
C TYR A 135 -1.59 -6.06 3.77
N LEU A 136 -1.02 -4.91 3.44
CA LEU A 136 -1.08 -3.73 4.30
C LEU A 136 -2.44 -3.07 4.09
N GLY A 137 -3.46 -3.57 4.83
CA GLY A 137 -4.86 -3.29 4.56
C GLY A 137 -5.34 -1.93 5.05
N GLU A 138 -4.75 -1.44 6.15
CA GLU A 138 -5.05 -0.11 6.65
C GLU A 138 -3.78 0.59 7.14
N TRP A 139 -3.50 1.76 6.59
CA TRP A 139 -2.38 2.57 7.04
C TRP A 139 -2.52 4.02 6.63
N ALA A 140 -1.95 4.91 7.44
CA ALA A 140 -1.81 6.33 7.17
C ALA A 140 -0.76 6.96 8.07
N ALA A 141 -0.14 8.05 7.60
CA ALA A 141 0.70 8.88 8.44
C ALA A 141 -0.15 9.86 9.28
N HIS A 142 -0.07 9.73 10.59
CA HIS A 142 -0.78 10.60 11.54
C HIS A 142 0.15 11.68 12.08
N GLY A 143 0.14 12.85 11.46
CA GLY A 143 0.84 14.04 11.92
C GLY A 143 0.10 14.79 13.03
N PRO A 144 0.71 15.87 13.59
CA PRO A 144 0.07 16.71 14.57
C PRO A 144 -1.28 17.26 14.07
N GLY A 145 -2.29 17.22 14.96
CA GLY A 145 -3.65 17.67 14.65
C GLY A 145 -4.39 16.79 13.64
N ARG A 146 -3.87 15.61 13.32
CA ARG A 146 -4.51 14.68 12.38
C ARG A 146 -4.85 15.30 11.01
N LYS A 147 -3.91 16.08 10.45
CA LYS A 147 -4.05 16.72 9.15
C LYS A 147 -3.17 16.03 8.11
N SER A 148 -3.68 15.91 6.90
CA SER A 148 -2.87 15.52 5.75
C SER A 148 -2.05 16.73 5.27
N THR A 149 -0.75 16.69 5.47
CA THR A 149 0.21 17.75 5.12
C THR A 149 1.27 17.24 4.16
N ILE A 150 2.14 18.12 3.69
CA ILE A 150 3.34 17.69 2.92
C ILE A 150 4.18 16.71 3.74
N GLU A 151 4.39 16.94 5.04
CA GLU A 151 5.17 16.02 5.88
C GLU A 151 4.56 14.60 5.89
N THR A 152 3.26 14.49 6.13
CA THR A 152 2.59 13.18 6.14
C THR A 152 2.63 12.52 4.77
N ALA A 153 2.34 13.26 3.70
CA ALA A 153 2.35 12.74 2.33
C ALA A 153 3.74 12.27 1.88
N LEU A 154 4.80 13.00 2.27
CA LEU A 154 6.18 12.60 1.93
C LEU A 154 6.65 11.40 2.78
N SER A 155 6.22 11.29 4.04
CA SER A 155 6.52 10.11 4.85
C SER A 155 5.83 8.86 4.29
N GLU A 156 4.61 8.99 3.78
CA GLU A 156 3.93 7.93 3.03
C GLU A 156 4.67 7.59 1.72
N ALA A 157 5.20 8.60 1.01
CA ALA A 157 6.00 8.38 -0.19
C ALA A 157 7.32 7.63 0.10
N LEU A 158 7.99 7.92 1.24
CA LEU A 158 9.13 7.12 1.72
C LEU A 158 8.72 5.65 1.90
N HIS A 159 7.57 5.43 2.53
CA HIS A 159 7.07 4.09 2.78
C HIS A 159 6.76 3.34 1.49
N PHE A 160 6.17 4.00 0.48
CA PHE A 160 5.97 3.39 -0.83
C PHE A 160 7.27 2.92 -1.47
N CYS A 161 8.36 3.67 -1.35
CA CYS A 161 9.68 3.22 -1.83
C CYS A 161 10.13 1.93 -1.12
N SER A 162 9.80 1.79 0.17
CA SER A 162 10.05 0.56 0.93
C SER A 162 9.15 -0.59 0.48
N LEU A 163 7.84 -0.34 0.28
CA LEU A 163 6.89 -1.35 -0.19
C LEU A 163 7.29 -1.90 -1.56
N GLU A 164 7.66 -1.03 -2.50
CA GLU A 164 8.12 -1.43 -3.83
C GLU A 164 9.41 -2.27 -3.78
N ARG A 165 10.35 -1.92 -2.89
CA ARG A 165 11.57 -2.71 -2.67
C ARG A 165 11.26 -4.10 -2.12
N ASN A 166 10.21 -4.22 -1.35
CA ASN A 166 9.75 -5.45 -0.71
C ASN A 166 8.48 -6.04 -1.38
N GLY A 167 8.30 -5.85 -2.69
CA GLY A 167 7.16 -6.38 -3.43
C GLY A 167 7.10 -7.91 -3.51
N ASP A 168 8.14 -8.60 -3.06
CA ASP A 168 8.16 -10.04 -2.84
C ASP A 168 7.55 -10.46 -1.50
N VAL A 169 7.41 -9.52 -0.56
CA VAL A 169 6.74 -9.69 0.75
C VAL A 169 5.38 -9.01 0.75
N VAL A 170 5.31 -7.75 0.32
CA VAL A 170 4.07 -6.95 0.34
C VAL A 170 3.34 -7.12 -0.99
N GLU A 171 2.25 -7.88 -0.97
CA GLU A 171 1.42 -8.15 -2.17
C GLU A 171 0.54 -6.96 -2.54
N MET A 172 -0.06 -6.31 -1.54
CA MET A 172 -0.99 -5.20 -1.71
C MET A 172 -0.88 -4.21 -0.56
N SER A 173 -1.26 -2.95 -0.83
CA SER A 173 -1.48 -1.96 0.22
C SER A 173 -2.67 -1.08 -0.09
N SER A 174 -3.40 -0.65 0.94
CA SER A 174 -4.53 0.26 0.82
C SER A 174 -4.57 1.26 1.97
N TYR A 175 -4.67 2.54 1.61
CA TYR A 175 -4.82 3.62 2.58
C TYR A 175 -6.21 3.57 3.24
N ALA A 176 -6.27 3.89 4.52
CA ALA A 176 -7.51 4.03 5.25
C ALA A 176 -7.45 5.19 6.28
N PRO A 177 -8.61 5.84 6.56
CA PRO A 177 -9.87 5.76 5.81
C PRO A 177 -9.83 6.53 4.48
N LEU A 178 -10.64 6.08 3.52
CA LEU A 178 -10.58 6.61 2.16
C LEU A 178 -11.45 7.85 1.95
N LEU A 179 -12.71 7.81 2.38
CA LEU A 179 -13.73 8.82 2.06
C LEU A 179 -14.38 9.38 3.31
N ALA A 180 -14.52 10.71 3.38
CA ALA A 180 -15.25 11.38 4.44
C ALA A 180 -16.18 12.46 3.91
N LYS A 181 -17.44 12.45 4.36
CA LYS A 181 -18.36 13.56 4.12
C LYS A 181 -18.08 14.68 5.12
N ASP A 182 -17.92 15.91 4.62
CA ASP A 182 -17.70 17.10 5.45
C ASP A 182 -18.73 17.21 6.60
N GLY A 183 -18.24 17.34 7.83
CA GLY A 183 -19.07 17.43 9.03
C GLY A 183 -19.76 16.13 9.47
N HIS A 184 -19.51 15.01 8.78
CA HIS A 184 -20.12 13.72 9.08
C HIS A 184 -19.09 12.57 9.12
N THR A 185 -17.90 12.83 9.63
CA THR A 185 -16.87 11.82 9.84
C THR A 185 -16.55 11.70 11.34
N GLN A 186 -16.21 10.49 11.77
CA GLN A 186 -15.74 10.20 13.14
C GLN A 186 -14.22 10.08 13.20
N TRP A 187 -13.55 10.14 12.03
CA TRP A 187 -12.12 9.91 11.89
C TRP A 187 -11.46 11.02 11.08
N ASN A 188 -10.19 11.24 11.33
CA ASN A 188 -9.28 11.98 10.45
C ASN A 188 -7.82 11.62 10.73
N PRO A 189 -6.93 11.76 9.72
CA PRO A 189 -7.26 12.25 8.39
C PRO A 189 -7.96 11.17 7.55
N ASP A 190 -8.84 11.59 6.66
CA ASP A 190 -9.34 10.78 5.55
C ASP A 190 -8.60 11.21 4.28
N MET A 191 -8.55 10.35 3.27
CA MET A 191 -7.80 10.67 2.04
C MET A 191 -8.54 11.68 1.17
N ILE A 192 -9.87 11.57 1.07
CA ILE A 192 -10.72 12.39 0.21
C ILE A 192 -11.93 12.85 1.00
N TYR A 193 -12.03 14.15 1.19
CA TYR A 193 -13.25 14.77 1.74
C TYR A 193 -14.21 15.16 0.63
N PHE A 194 -15.49 15.16 0.89
CA PHE A 194 -16.49 15.58 -0.08
C PHE A 194 -17.74 16.15 0.61
N ASN A 195 -18.49 16.91 -0.15
CA ASN A 195 -19.83 17.33 0.19
C ASN A 195 -20.75 17.15 -1.03
N ASN A 196 -21.93 17.78 -1.02
CA ASN A 196 -22.90 17.60 -2.12
C ASN A 196 -22.47 18.25 -3.44
N THR A 197 -21.47 19.12 -3.44
CA THR A 197 -21.05 19.93 -4.60
C THR A 197 -19.57 19.82 -4.93
N GLU A 198 -18.73 19.34 -4.00
CA GLU A 198 -17.28 19.35 -4.14
C GLU A 198 -16.65 18.05 -3.68
N VAL A 199 -15.54 17.70 -4.33
CA VAL A 199 -14.62 16.64 -3.90
C VAL A 199 -13.27 17.29 -3.59
N LYS A 200 -12.76 17.05 -2.39
CA LYS A 200 -11.56 17.68 -1.81
C LYS A 200 -10.48 16.64 -1.51
N PRO A 201 -9.69 16.23 -2.50
CA PRO A 201 -8.57 15.33 -2.26
C PRO A 201 -7.49 16.03 -1.42
N THR A 202 -6.94 15.32 -0.45
CA THR A 202 -5.87 15.80 0.43
C THR A 202 -4.50 15.75 -0.24
N VAL A 203 -3.47 16.25 0.44
CA VAL A 203 -2.07 16.13 -0.05
C VAL A 203 -1.66 14.66 -0.10
N GLY A 204 -2.04 13.84 0.90
CA GLY A 204 -1.81 12.40 0.90
C GLY A 204 -2.42 11.69 -0.31
N TYR A 205 -3.63 12.08 -0.73
CA TYR A 205 -4.22 11.56 -1.95
C TYR A 205 -3.31 11.69 -3.17
N PHE A 206 -2.64 12.83 -3.31
CA PHE A 206 -1.77 13.04 -4.48
C PHE A 206 -0.51 12.20 -4.42
N ALA A 207 0.09 12.00 -3.24
CA ALA A 207 1.21 11.07 -3.08
C ALA A 207 0.78 9.62 -3.41
N GLN A 208 -0.37 9.18 -2.89
CA GLN A 208 -0.95 7.87 -3.18
C GLN A 208 -1.25 7.72 -4.68
N LYS A 209 -1.86 8.73 -5.31
CA LYS A 209 -2.16 8.74 -6.74
C LYS A 209 -0.90 8.66 -7.61
N MET A 210 0.17 9.39 -7.24
CA MET A 210 1.44 9.33 -7.96
C MET A 210 2.01 7.92 -7.92
N CYS A 211 2.01 7.25 -6.76
CA CYS A 211 2.46 5.87 -6.62
C CYS A 211 1.54 4.88 -7.33
N GLY A 212 0.22 4.98 -7.13
CA GLY A 212 -0.77 4.07 -7.72
C GLY A 212 -0.80 4.08 -9.24
N ASN A 213 -0.50 5.23 -9.86
CA ASN A 213 -0.46 5.36 -11.34
C ASN A 213 0.93 5.07 -11.95
N SER A 214 1.95 4.82 -11.14
CA SER A 214 3.31 4.53 -11.58
C SER A 214 3.81 3.19 -11.02
N GLN A 215 2.93 2.19 -11.04
CA GLN A 215 3.24 0.84 -10.60
C GLN A 215 4.04 0.08 -11.65
N GLY A 216 4.88 -0.84 -11.17
CA GLY A 216 5.60 -1.81 -11.99
C GLY A 216 5.47 -3.20 -11.39
N ASP A 217 5.67 -4.21 -12.22
CA ASP A 217 5.75 -5.61 -11.82
C ASP A 217 7.19 -6.08 -11.57
N ARG A 218 8.17 -5.17 -11.78
CA ARG A 218 9.59 -5.40 -11.52
C ARG A 218 10.20 -4.24 -10.77
N TYR A 219 10.70 -4.51 -9.58
CA TYR A 219 11.58 -3.60 -8.87
C TYR A 219 13.00 -3.67 -9.46
N LEU A 220 13.57 -2.51 -9.79
CA LEU A 220 14.96 -2.39 -10.22
C LEU A 220 15.79 -2.00 -9.00
N PRO A 221 16.71 -2.86 -8.53
CA PRO A 221 17.47 -2.59 -7.31
C PRO A 221 18.14 -1.22 -7.34
N SER A 222 17.81 -0.39 -6.37
CA SER A 222 18.28 0.99 -6.25
C SER A 222 19.08 1.14 -4.96
N THR A 223 20.26 1.72 -5.05
CA THR A 223 21.13 1.99 -3.90
C THR A 223 21.17 3.50 -3.65
N LEU A 224 20.95 3.91 -2.40
CA LEU A 224 21.07 5.30 -1.97
C LEU A 224 22.20 5.43 -0.96
N THR A 225 23.20 6.22 -1.31
CA THR A 225 24.31 6.59 -0.41
C THR A 225 24.30 8.10 -0.16
N VAL A 226 24.69 8.51 1.02
CA VAL A 226 24.84 9.92 1.38
C VAL A 226 26.30 10.21 1.76
N ASN A 227 26.79 11.37 1.39
CA ASN A 227 28.16 11.82 1.64
C ASN A 227 28.32 12.60 2.96
N THR A 228 27.38 12.45 3.88
CA THR A 228 27.40 13.12 5.18
C THR A 228 27.36 12.12 6.32
N ARG A 229 27.99 12.50 7.45
CA ARG A 229 27.91 11.77 8.72
C ARG A 229 26.82 12.30 9.64
N GLN A 230 26.06 13.31 9.19
CA GLN A 230 24.97 13.89 9.95
C GLN A 230 23.84 12.87 10.09
N GLY A 231 23.53 12.48 11.31
CA GLY A 231 22.44 11.53 11.60
C GLY A 231 21.09 12.06 11.12
N GLY A 232 20.24 11.16 10.67
CA GLY A 232 18.89 11.48 10.22
C GLY A 232 18.78 12.04 8.80
N VAL A 233 19.87 12.30 8.09
CA VAL A 233 19.83 12.74 6.67
C VAL A 233 19.42 11.58 5.77
N ARG A 234 20.08 10.42 5.95
CA ARG A 234 19.82 9.22 5.11
C ARG A 234 18.36 8.77 5.22
N GLU A 235 17.82 8.80 6.42
CA GLU A 235 16.45 8.37 6.74
C GLU A 235 15.37 9.30 6.17
N ARG A 236 15.73 10.51 5.75
CA ARG A 236 14.83 11.51 5.13
C ARG A 236 14.87 11.50 3.61
N LEU A 237 15.57 10.55 3.05
CA LEU A 237 15.72 10.37 1.61
C LEU A 237 15.31 8.96 1.22
N ALA A 238 14.62 8.82 0.09
CA ALA A 238 14.33 7.52 -0.49
C ALA A 238 14.41 7.55 -2.01
N VAL A 239 14.67 6.39 -2.57
CA VAL A 239 14.62 6.13 -4.01
C VAL A 239 13.95 4.79 -4.27
N SER A 240 13.13 4.74 -5.29
CA SER A 240 12.61 3.50 -5.86
C SER A 240 12.59 3.60 -7.38
N THR A 241 12.89 2.49 -8.04
CA THR A 241 12.77 2.36 -9.49
C THR A 241 12.00 1.10 -9.81
N VAL A 242 10.89 1.24 -10.50
CA VAL A 242 10.05 0.11 -10.93
C VAL A 242 9.83 0.13 -12.43
N ARG A 243 9.70 -1.04 -13.03
CA ARG A 243 9.40 -1.21 -14.44
C ARG A 243 8.09 -1.97 -14.62
N ASN A 244 7.26 -1.46 -15.50
CA ASN A 244 6.07 -2.15 -15.97
C ASN A 244 6.43 -2.94 -17.23
N SER A 245 6.49 -4.27 -17.15
CA SER A 245 6.89 -5.13 -18.26
C SER A 245 5.87 -5.18 -19.39
N GLN A 246 4.60 -4.84 -19.15
CA GLN A 246 3.56 -4.82 -20.17
C GLN A 246 3.65 -3.58 -21.05
N THR A 247 3.91 -2.41 -20.44
CA THR A 247 4.01 -1.12 -21.16
C THR A 247 5.43 -0.75 -21.52
N GLY A 248 6.43 -1.33 -20.85
CA GLY A 248 7.84 -0.96 -20.96
C GLY A 248 8.22 0.30 -20.17
N ALA A 249 7.26 0.99 -19.57
CA ALA A 249 7.50 2.19 -18.79
C ALA A 249 8.34 1.88 -17.54
N THR A 250 9.28 2.77 -17.26
CA THR A 250 10.10 2.71 -16.05
C THR A 250 9.89 4.00 -15.25
N TYR A 251 9.64 3.86 -13.96
CA TYR A 251 9.33 4.96 -13.07
C TYR A 251 10.41 5.10 -12.00
N LEU A 252 11.05 6.26 -11.97
CA LEU A 252 11.99 6.65 -10.91
C LEU A 252 11.26 7.55 -9.92
N LYS A 253 11.29 7.17 -8.64
CA LYS A 253 10.71 7.91 -7.51
C LYS A 253 11.82 8.38 -6.60
N LEU A 254 11.83 9.67 -6.28
CA LEU A 254 12.81 10.31 -5.40
C LEU A 254 12.05 11.08 -4.33
N VAL A 255 12.37 10.86 -3.06
CA VAL A 255 11.76 11.55 -1.92
C VAL A 255 12.82 12.29 -1.12
N ASN A 256 12.56 13.56 -0.83
CA ASN A 256 13.37 14.42 0.02
C ASN A 256 12.50 15.10 1.08
N ILE A 257 12.61 14.69 2.35
CA ILE A 257 11.91 15.33 3.49
C ILE A 257 12.81 16.35 4.22
N LEU A 258 13.95 16.67 3.69
CA LEU A 258 14.81 17.72 4.25
C LEU A 258 14.28 19.10 3.86
N ASN A 259 14.54 20.08 4.71
CA ASN A 259 14.18 21.49 4.50
C ASN A 259 15.12 22.25 3.55
N HIS A 260 15.99 21.56 2.85
CA HIS A 260 16.94 22.11 1.88
C HIS A 260 17.04 21.20 0.66
N PRO A 261 17.47 21.75 -0.50
CA PRO A 261 17.65 20.95 -1.69
C PRO A 261 18.78 19.94 -1.52
N VAL A 262 18.64 18.78 -2.18
CA VAL A 262 19.67 17.74 -2.21
C VAL A 262 20.08 17.51 -3.66
N THR A 263 21.36 17.64 -3.97
CA THR A 263 21.89 17.23 -5.26
C THR A 263 22.12 15.72 -5.24
N ALA A 264 21.37 15.00 -6.05
CA ALA A 264 21.53 13.58 -6.27
C ALA A 264 22.37 13.34 -7.53
N HIS A 265 23.41 12.54 -7.41
CA HIS A 265 24.13 12.01 -8.56
C HIS A 265 23.44 10.71 -8.99
N LEU A 266 22.72 10.75 -10.10
CA LEU A 266 21.94 9.64 -10.62
C LEU A 266 22.79 8.80 -11.57
N GLN A 267 22.92 7.51 -11.28
CA GLN A 267 23.51 6.52 -12.16
C GLN A 267 22.41 5.59 -12.68
N LEU A 268 21.92 5.84 -13.88
CA LEU A 268 20.78 5.17 -14.52
C LEU A 268 21.24 4.16 -15.58
N ASN A 269 22.40 3.53 -15.35
CA ASN A 269 22.99 2.56 -16.27
C ASN A 269 22.06 1.36 -16.47
N GLY A 270 21.82 0.96 -17.73
CA GLY A 270 20.89 -0.11 -18.08
C GLY A 270 19.40 0.32 -18.08
N VAL A 271 19.11 1.56 -17.66
CA VAL A 271 17.77 2.18 -17.76
C VAL A 271 17.75 3.23 -18.87
N LEU A 272 18.73 4.13 -18.90
CA LEU A 272 18.93 5.09 -19.98
C LEU A 272 20.26 4.80 -20.71
N ASN A 273 20.21 4.84 -22.04
CA ASN A 273 21.40 4.65 -22.89
C ASN A 273 21.85 5.95 -23.56
N ALA A 274 21.03 6.98 -23.52
CA ALA A 274 21.29 8.32 -24.08
C ALA A 274 20.52 9.37 -23.29
N GLU A 275 20.83 10.62 -23.55
CA GLU A 275 20.04 11.73 -23.02
C GLU A 275 18.58 11.64 -23.48
N LYS A 276 17.65 11.82 -22.55
CA LYS A 276 16.21 11.70 -22.77
C LYS A 276 15.45 12.81 -22.04
N VAL A 277 14.50 13.42 -22.72
CA VAL A 277 13.50 14.29 -22.11
C VAL A 277 12.43 13.38 -21.49
N CYS A 278 12.28 13.46 -20.18
CA CYS A 278 11.42 12.62 -19.37
C CYS A 278 10.28 13.45 -18.76
N LYS A 279 9.08 12.89 -18.70
CA LYS A 279 7.96 13.50 -17.95
C LYS A 279 8.29 13.45 -16.45
N ARG A 280 8.09 14.60 -15.77
CA ARG A 280 8.23 14.69 -14.33
C ARG A 280 6.91 15.15 -13.68
N THR A 281 6.53 14.49 -12.59
CA THR A 281 5.48 14.94 -11.68
C THR A 281 6.14 15.26 -10.34
N LEU A 282 5.96 16.49 -9.85
CA LEU A 282 6.60 16.98 -8.63
C LEU A 282 5.54 17.46 -7.63
N LEU A 283 5.50 16.82 -6.45
CA LEU A 283 4.75 17.28 -5.28
C LEU A 283 5.74 17.92 -4.30
N THR A 284 5.57 19.20 -4.00
CA THR A 284 6.41 19.96 -3.06
C THR A 284 5.64 21.11 -2.43
N GLY A 285 6.10 21.64 -1.32
CA GLY A 285 5.49 22.76 -0.61
C GLY A 285 6.10 22.97 0.77
N ASN A 286 5.55 23.92 1.54
CA ASN A 286 5.88 24.02 2.95
C ASN A 286 5.48 22.74 3.67
N TYR A 287 6.28 22.32 4.66
CA TYR A 287 6.13 21.02 5.30
C TYR A 287 4.75 20.79 5.96
N ASP A 288 4.13 21.86 6.45
CA ASP A 288 2.80 21.86 7.09
C ASP A 288 1.65 22.20 6.13
N SER A 289 1.94 22.39 4.85
CA SER A 289 0.92 22.73 3.84
C SER A 289 -0.08 21.60 3.63
N THR A 290 -1.38 21.94 3.70
CA THR A 290 -2.51 21.07 3.38
C THR A 290 -3.06 21.31 1.96
N GLU A 291 -2.52 22.30 1.24
CA GLU A 291 -3.04 22.77 -0.06
C GLU A 291 -2.11 22.41 -1.23
N ALA A 292 -0.96 21.79 -0.97
CA ALA A 292 -0.02 21.44 -2.03
C ALA A 292 -0.64 20.48 -3.06
N ARG A 293 -0.29 20.71 -4.32
CA ARG A 293 -0.73 19.90 -5.46
C ARG A 293 0.46 19.57 -6.34
N PRO A 294 0.49 18.39 -6.98
CA PRO A 294 1.56 18.05 -7.90
C PRO A 294 1.51 18.91 -9.15
N ALA A 295 2.68 19.29 -9.65
CA ALA A 295 2.87 19.93 -10.94
C ALA A 295 3.54 18.96 -11.92
N GLU A 296 3.20 19.06 -13.20
CA GLU A 296 3.79 18.26 -14.27
C GLU A 296 4.64 19.15 -15.17
N ASP A 297 5.83 18.67 -15.49
CA ASP A 297 6.75 19.29 -16.46
C ASP A 297 7.68 18.22 -17.06
N THR A 298 8.79 18.64 -17.65
CA THR A 298 9.79 17.73 -18.19
C THR A 298 11.16 18.01 -17.61
N VAL A 299 11.99 16.97 -17.53
CA VAL A 299 13.40 17.05 -17.16
C VAL A 299 14.23 16.23 -18.14
N THR A 300 15.40 16.76 -18.49
CA THR A 300 16.35 16.02 -19.32
C THR A 300 17.32 15.26 -18.43
N LEU A 301 17.41 13.96 -18.62
CA LEU A 301 18.29 13.06 -17.87
C LEU A 301 19.20 12.28 -18.83
N SER A 302 20.38 11.91 -18.35
CA SER A 302 21.29 10.98 -19.01
C SER A 302 21.60 9.80 -18.08
N ALA A 303 22.32 8.81 -18.58
CA ALA A 303 22.70 7.62 -17.82
C ALA A 303 23.52 7.97 -16.56
N ASP A 304 24.25 9.07 -16.59
CA ASP A 304 25.01 9.63 -15.48
C ASP A 304 24.75 11.14 -15.45
N CYS A 305 24.07 11.65 -14.43
CA CYS A 305 23.68 13.05 -14.34
C CYS A 305 23.41 13.49 -12.90
N GLU A 306 23.45 14.80 -12.70
CA GLU A 306 23.00 15.42 -11.46
C GLU A 306 21.53 15.81 -11.54
N TYR A 307 20.79 15.58 -10.46
CA TYR A 307 19.43 16.01 -10.27
C TYR A 307 19.26 16.71 -8.92
N VAL A 308 18.75 17.92 -8.92
CA VAL A 308 18.46 18.64 -7.68
C VAL A 308 17.05 18.30 -7.20
N MET A 309 16.96 17.56 -6.11
CA MET A 309 15.71 17.27 -5.40
C MET A 309 15.33 18.51 -4.58
N PRO A 310 14.18 19.16 -4.84
CA PRO A 310 13.76 20.31 -4.05
C PRO A 310 13.56 19.97 -2.57
N PRO A 311 13.56 20.97 -1.66
CA PRO A 311 13.15 20.76 -0.28
C PRO A 311 11.73 20.19 -0.22
N TYR A 312 11.48 19.32 0.75
CA TYR A 312 10.15 18.76 0.98
C TYR A 312 9.45 18.33 -0.32
N SER A 313 10.03 17.35 -1.02
CA SER A 313 9.55 16.95 -2.34
C SER A 313 9.42 15.45 -2.54
N PHE A 314 8.41 15.08 -3.31
CA PHE A 314 8.28 13.78 -3.96
C PHE A 314 8.29 13.98 -5.47
N THR A 315 9.29 13.43 -6.12
CA THR A 315 9.50 13.50 -7.56
C THR A 315 9.24 12.13 -8.18
N LEU A 316 8.38 12.09 -9.18
CA LEU A 316 8.15 10.94 -10.04
C LEU A 316 8.62 11.29 -11.45
N ILE A 317 9.50 10.46 -12.02
CA ILE A 317 10.02 10.62 -13.38
C ILE A 317 9.71 9.35 -14.17
N GLU A 318 9.11 9.50 -15.34
CA GLU A 318 8.88 8.44 -16.31
C GLU A 318 10.05 8.40 -17.29
N LEU A 319 10.89 7.34 -17.16
CA LEU A 319 12.13 7.12 -17.89
C LEU A 319 11.92 6.40 -19.21
#